data_cf7fcd9a12588784acc28decc6354913
#
_entry.id   cf7fcd9a12588784acc28decc6354913
#
_cell.length_a   1.000
_cell.length_b   1.000
_cell.length_c   1.000
_cell.angle_alpha   90.00
_cell.angle_beta   90.00
_cell.angle_gamma   90.00
#
_symmetry.space_group_name_H-M   'P 1'
#
loop_
_entity.id
_entity.type
_entity.pdbx_description
1 polymer ?
#
loop_
_entity_poly.entity_id
_entity_poly.type
_entity_poly.pdbx_seq_one_letter_code
_entity_poly.pdbx_strand_id
1 'polypeptide(L)'
;MVAEAQKNNIKNNFEKDLIKIDRRLGLLYNAIGGGILKIYPIPNDENNKWVSQPETSSTKGFIASDTIFVQKSLPLYVQLLQTAKKTNDYTKANDILDGIKKYQKKYGAAVYPSDKRIELEIVYNKYNVFTKLV
;
A
#
# COMPACT_ATOMS: atom_id res chain seq x y z
N MET A 1 -22.82 -5.14 19.28
CA MET A 1 -23.36 -6.01 18.19
C MET A 1 -22.27 -6.83 17.49
N VAL A 2 -21.34 -6.28 16.69
CA VAL A 2 -20.32 -7.09 15.99
C VAL A 2 -19.43 -7.86 16.95
N ALA A 3 -18.92 -7.22 17.99
CA ALA A 3 -18.07 -7.88 19.00
C ALA A 3 -18.79 -8.99 19.79
N GLU A 4 -20.09 -8.91 19.97
CA GLU A 4 -20.93 -9.95 20.55
C GLU A 4 -21.14 -11.09 19.59
N ALA A 5 -21.45 -10.80 18.31
CA ALA A 5 -21.59 -11.81 17.28
C ALA A 5 -20.31 -12.61 17.05
N GLN A 6 -19.13 -12.01 17.28
CA GLN A 6 -17.84 -12.72 17.19
C GLN A 6 -17.62 -13.71 18.35
N LYS A 7 -18.20 -13.47 19.53
CA LYS A 7 -18.04 -14.33 20.72
C LYS A 7 -18.90 -15.59 20.70
N ASN A 8 -19.97 -15.61 19.93
CA ASN A 8 -20.88 -16.75 19.87
C ASN A 8 -20.24 -17.93 19.13
N ASN A 9 -20.24 -19.12 19.77
CA ASN A 9 -19.72 -20.34 19.16
C ASN A 9 -20.62 -20.84 18.01
N ILE A 10 -21.95 -20.67 18.14
CA ILE A 10 -22.92 -20.99 17.08
C ILE A 10 -23.53 -19.68 16.60
N LYS A 11 -23.25 -19.32 15.36
CA LYS A 11 -23.69 -18.06 14.74
C LYS A 11 -24.93 -18.30 13.90
N ASN A 12 -25.99 -17.50 14.13
CA ASN A 12 -27.12 -17.42 13.25
C ASN A 12 -26.76 -16.69 11.92
N ASN A 13 -27.66 -16.72 10.93
CA ASN A 13 -27.39 -16.14 9.61
C ASN A 13 -27.17 -14.62 9.68
N PHE A 14 -27.92 -13.92 10.53
CA PHE A 14 -27.77 -12.48 10.73
C PHE A 14 -26.38 -12.15 11.30
N GLU A 15 -25.89 -12.88 12.30
CA GLU A 15 -24.58 -12.68 12.88
C GLU A 15 -23.45 -12.94 11.86
N LYS A 16 -23.61 -13.97 11.01
CA LYS A 16 -22.67 -14.26 9.93
C LYS A 16 -22.62 -13.13 8.90
N ASP A 17 -23.76 -12.60 8.51
CA ASP A 17 -23.82 -11.50 7.56
C ASP A 17 -23.31 -10.19 8.16
N LEU A 18 -23.59 -9.92 9.42
CA LEU A 18 -23.05 -8.76 10.14
C LEU A 18 -21.51 -8.79 10.19
N ILE A 19 -20.92 -9.93 10.54
CA ILE A 19 -19.46 -10.11 10.54
C ILE A 19 -18.86 -9.96 9.13
N LYS A 20 -19.57 -10.45 8.11
CA LYS A 20 -19.14 -10.35 6.71
C LYS A 20 -19.13 -8.90 6.22
N ILE A 21 -20.16 -8.13 6.58
CA ILE A 21 -20.25 -6.70 6.26
C ILE A 21 -19.15 -5.91 6.98
N ASP A 22 -18.97 -6.14 8.28
CA ASP A 22 -17.92 -5.50 9.07
C ASP A 22 -16.52 -5.73 8.49
N ARG A 23 -16.22 -6.98 8.11
CA ARG A 23 -14.95 -7.31 7.43
C ARG A 23 -14.78 -6.57 6.12
N ARG A 24 -15.85 -6.46 5.30
CA ARG A 24 -15.80 -5.73 4.02
C ARG A 24 -15.59 -4.23 4.23
N LEU A 25 -16.25 -3.65 5.22
CA LEU A 25 -16.04 -2.25 5.62
C LEU A 25 -14.62 -2.02 6.11
N GLY A 26 -14.09 -2.91 6.95
CA GLY A 26 -12.70 -2.85 7.42
C GLY A 26 -11.69 -2.87 6.27
N LEU A 27 -11.88 -3.73 5.27
CA LEU A 27 -11.06 -3.75 4.06
C LEU A 27 -11.15 -2.45 3.26
N LEU A 28 -12.35 -1.89 3.12
CA LEU A 28 -12.57 -0.62 2.41
C LEU A 28 -11.87 0.54 3.14
N TYR A 29 -12.02 0.65 4.46
CA TYR A 29 -11.33 1.66 5.26
C TYR A 29 -9.80 1.52 5.18
N ASN A 30 -9.30 0.29 5.24
CA ASN A 30 -7.87 0.03 5.08
C ASN A 30 -7.35 0.43 3.68
N ALA A 31 -8.15 0.17 2.64
CA ALA A 31 -7.81 0.57 1.27
C ALA A 31 -7.77 2.10 1.11
N ILE A 32 -8.82 2.79 1.58
CA ILE A 32 -8.93 4.26 1.51
C ILE A 32 -7.81 4.92 2.33
N GLY A 33 -7.48 4.36 3.50
CA GLY A 33 -6.40 4.83 4.36
C GLY A 33 -4.99 4.53 3.85
N GLY A 34 -4.86 3.85 2.70
CA GLY A 34 -3.55 3.48 2.13
C GLY A 34 -2.86 2.32 2.84
N GLY A 35 -3.53 1.64 3.76
CA GLY A 35 -2.96 0.54 4.56
C GLY A 35 -2.59 -0.70 3.74
N ILE A 36 -3.18 -0.88 2.56
CA ILE A 36 -2.85 -1.98 1.64
C ILE A 36 -1.59 -1.70 0.81
N LEU A 37 -1.13 -0.44 0.72
CA LEU A 37 0.02 -0.04 -0.07
C LEU A 37 1.31 -0.21 0.74
N LYS A 38 1.88 -1.40 0.75
CA LYS A 38 3.15 -1.72 1.42
C LYS A 38 4.32 -1.25 0.55
N ILE A 39 4.63 0.05 0.58
CA ILE A 39 5.61 0.70 -0.31
C ILE A 39 6.89 1.16 0.39
N TYR A 40 6.97 1.07 1.72
CA TYR A 40 8.15 1.49 2.48
C TYR A 40 8.88 0.28 3.07
N PRO A 41 10.05 -0.11 2.52
CA PRO A 41 10.89 -1.12 3.14
C PRO A 41 11.46 -0.60 4.46
N ILE A 42 11.52 -1.47 5.46
CA ILE A 42 12.17 -1.18 6.74
C ILE A 42 13.68 -1.36 6.54
N PRO A 43 14.51 -0.33 6.83
CA PRO A 43 15.96 -0.43 6.72
C PRO A 43 16.53 -1.60 7.54
N ASN A 44 17.40 -2.42 6.91
CA ASN A 44 18.09 -3.54 7.56
C ASN A 44 17.19 -4.58 8.25
N ASP A 45 15.94 -4.73 7.82
CA ASP A 45 15.06 -5.78 8.33
C ASP A 45 15.46 -7.14 7.74
N GLU A 46 15.70 -8.13 8.61
CA GLU A 46 16.15 -9.49 8.21
C GLU A 46 15.16 -10.20 7.29
N ASN A 47 13.88 -9.91 7.42
CA ASN A 47 12.80 -10.49 6.62
C ASN A 47 12.43 -9.64 5.41
N ASN A 48 13.18 -8.56 5.13
CA ASN A 48 12.89 -7.59 4.06
C ASN A 48 11.43 -7.08 4.11
N LYS A 49 10.95 -6.78 5.31
CA LYS A 49 9.57 -6.36 5.53
C LYS A 49 9.30 -4.98 4.95
N TRP A 50 8.17 -4.87 4.27
CA TRP A 50 7.64 -3.60 3.76
C TRP A 50 6.36 -3.25 4.51
N VAL A 51 6.16 -1.96 4.75
CA VAL A 51 5.00 -1.43 5.48
C VAL A 51 4.28 -0.36 4.68
N SER A 52 3.03 -0.14 5.03
CA SER A 52 2.22 0.96 4.47
C SER A 52 2.50 2.26 5.20
N GLN A 53 2.11 3.38 4.59
CA GLN A 53 2.29 4.71 5.20
C GLN A 53 1.66 4.81 6.61
N PRO A 54 0.42 4.36 6.89
CA PRO A 54 -0.13 4.41 8.24
C PRO A 54 0.68 3.61 9.27
N GLU A 55 1.29 2.49 8.85
CA GLU A 55 2.09 1.65 9.74
C GLU A 55 3.45 2.28 10.09
N THR A 56 3.95 3.22 9.30
CA THR A 56 5.28 3.83 9.54
C THR A 56 5.38 4.51 10.91
N SER A 57 4.29 5.03 11.44
CA SER A 57 4.26 5.71 12.75
C SER A 57 4.41 4.76 13.93
N SER A 58 3.99 3.51 13.79
CA SER A 58 4.05 2.48 14.84
C SER A 58 5.18 1.50 14.65
N THR A 59 5.84 1.50 13.47
CA THR A 59 6.91 0.56 13.12
C THR A 59 8.26 1.10 13.53
N LYS A 60 9.04 0.31 14.25
CA LYS A 60 10.44 0.60 14.57
C LYS A 60 11.37 0.22 13.41
N GLY A 61 12.58 0.75 13.42
CA GLY A 61 13.61 0.40 12.41
C GLY A 61 13.83 1.46 11.34
N PHE A 62 13.00 2.49 11.25
CA PHE A 62 13.25 3.62 10.37
C PHE A 62 14.38 4.51 10.93
N ILE A 63 15.26 4.96 10.05
CA ILE A 63 16.32 5.92 10.38
C ILE A 63 15.65 7.28 10.62
N ALA A 64 16.08 7.99 11.67
CA ALA A 64 15.45 9.25 12.08
C ALA A 64 15.35 10.29 10.94
N SER A 65 16.38 10.39 10.09
CA SER A 65 16.39 11.28 8.92
C SER A 65 15.30 10.93 7.88
N ASP A 66 14.96 9.66 7.78
CA ASP A 66 14.03 9.16 6.75
C ASP A 66 12.58 9.09 7.27
N THR A 67 12.38 9.17 8.59
CA THR A 67 11.06 9.04 9.23
C THR A 67 10.05 10.05 8.70
N ILE A 68 10.45 11.32 8.58
CA ILE A 68 9.58 12.37 8.04
C ILE A 68 9.21 12.07 6.59
N PHE A 69 10.18 11.60 5.80
CA PHE A 69 9.95 11.27 4.40
C PHE A 69 8.92 10.13 4.26
N VAL A 70 9.09 9.00 4.95
CA VAL A 70 8.17 7.85 4.84
C VAL A 70 6.77 8.16 5.36
N GLN A 71 6.64 9.04 6.35
CA GLN A 71 5.34 9.44 6.88
C GLN A 71 4.61 10.46 6.01
N LYS A 72 5.32 11.32 5.28
CA LYS A 72 4.73 12.46 4.57
C LYS A 72 4.70 12.31 3.05
N SER A 73 5.55 11.48 2.45
CA SER A 73 5.70 11.43 0.99
C SER A 73 4.42 10.97 0.27
N LEU A 74 3.72 9.93 0.76
CA LEU A 74 2.49 9.47 0.12
C LEU A 74 1.33 10.49 0.23
N PRO A 75 1.02 11.05 1.40
CA PRO A 75 0.03 12.13 1.51
C PRO A 75 0.36 13.34 0.63
N LEU A 76 1.63 13.76 0.62
CA LEU A 76 2.09 14.86 -0.21
C LEU A 76 1.94 14.54 -1.71
N TYR A 77 2.29 13.32 -2.14
CA TYR A 77 2.09 12.88 -3.50
C TYR A 77 0.64 12.98 -3.95
N VAL A 78 -0.30 12.49 -3.12
CA VAL A 78 -1.75 12.58 -3.42
C VAL A 78 -2.22 14.03 -3.52
N GLN A 79 -1.76 14.89 -2.62
CA GLN A 79 -2.08 16.32 -2.67
C GLN A 79 -1.54 17.01 -3.94
N LEU A 80 -0.29 16.68 -4.32
CA LEU A 80 0.32 17.22 -5.53
C LEU A 80 -0.37 16.72 -6.81
N LEU A 81 -0.84 15.46 -6.84
CA LEU A 81 -1.66 14.94 -7.92
C LEU A 81 -2.99 15.71 -8.09
N GLN A 82 -3.64 16.04 -6.98
CA GLN A 82 -4.88 16.82 -7.03
C GLN A 82 -4.63 18.22 -7.62
N THR A 83 -3.49 18.83 -7.28
CA THR A 83 -3.07 20.12 -7.85
C THR A 83 -2.69 19.98 -9.33
N ALA A 84 -1.90 18.97 -9.65
CA ALA A 84 -1.46 18.67 -11.01
C ALA A 84 -2.63 18.44 -11.98
N LYS A 85 -3.69 17.79 -11.51
CA LYS A 85 -4.93 17.61 -12.31
C LYS A 85 -5.57 18.93 -12.71
N LYS A 86 -5.43 19.98 -11.90
CA LYS A 86 -5.99 21.32 -12.19
C LYS A 86 -5.07 22.15 -13.08
N THR A 87 -3.75 22.02 -12.90
CA THR A 87 -2.73 22.83 -13.59
C THR A 87 -2.15 22.14 -14.82
N ASN A 88 -2.42 20.84 -14.99
CA ASN A 88 -1.80 19.94 -15.98
C ASN A 88 -0.26 19.87 -15.89
N ASP A 89 0.31 20.21 -14.71
CA ASP A 89 1.74 20.11 -14.41
C ASP A 89 1.98 19.04 -13.32
N TYR A 90 2.58 17.93 -13.72
CA TYR A 90 2.86 16.77 -12.88
C TYR A 90 4.29 16.73 -12.33
N THR A 91 5.12 17.73 -12.63
CA THR A 91 6.55 17.75 -12.29
C THR A 91 6.79 17.46 -10.81
N LYS A 92 6.13 18.22 -9.91
CA LYS A 92 6.29 18.06 -8.46
C LYS A 92 5.81 16.70 -7.94
N ALA A 93 4.72 16.16 -8.52
CA ALA A 93 4.23 14.83 -8.17
C ALA A 93 5.24 13.75 -8.58
N ASN A 94 5.82 13.86 -9.77
CA ASN A 94 6.85 12.94 -10.26
C ASN A 94 8.12 13.00 -9.39
N ASP A 95 8.54 14.17 -8.93
CA ASP A 95 9.69 14.32 -8.03
C ASP A 95 9.51 13.52 -6.73
N ILE A 96 8.31 13.57 -6.13
CA ILE A 96 8.00 12.77 -4.93
C ILE A 96 7.98 11.28 -5.25
N LEU A 97 7.40 10.88 -6.37
CA LEU A 97 7.37 9.49 -6.81
C LEU A 97 8.77 8.94 -7.02
N ASP A 98 9.66 9.71 -7.64
CA ASP A 98 11.07 9.36 -7.80
C ASP A 98 11.81 9.27 -6.47
N GLY A 99 11.48 10.13 -5.52
CA GLY A 99 11.96 10.03 -4.13
C GLY A 99 11.56 8.70 -3.47
N ILE A 100 10.28 8.31 -3.60
CA ILE A 100 9.79 7.01 -3.10
C ILE A 100 10.55 5.86 -3.78
N LYS A 101 10.72 5.89 -5.10
CA LYS A 101 11.49 4.90 -5.86
C LYS A 101 12.94 4.78 -5.40
N LYS A 102 13.61 5.92 -5.17
CA LYS A 102 14.99 5.95 -4.64
C LYS A 102 15.06 5.31 -3.25
N TYR A 103 14.09 5.62 -2.38
CA TYR A 103 13.99 5.02 -1.05
C TYR A 103 13.82 3.49 -1.14
N GLN A 104 12.92 3.02 -2.00
CA GLN A 104 12.67 1.60 -2.23
C GLN A 104 13.92 0.88 -2.74
N LYS A 105 14.64 1.46 -3.71
CA LYS A 105 15.89 0.90 -4.24
C LYS A 105 17.01 0.89 -3.19
N LYS A 106 17.06 1.89 -2.31
CA LYS A 106 18.09 2.00 -1.25
C LYS A 106 17.91 0.92 -0.18
N TYR A 107 16.69 0.72 0.32
CA TYR A 107 16.44 -0.14 1.48
C TYR A 107 15.76 -1.46 1.16
N GLY A 108 15.19 -1.59 -0.02
CA GLY A 108 14.49 -2.80 -0.48
C GLY A 108 15.23 -3.55 -1.57
N ALA A 109 16.51 -3.24 -1.83
CA ALA A 109 17.28 -3.77 -2.97
C ALA A 109 17.26 -5.30 -3.06
N ALA A 110 17.26 -6.02 -1.93
CA ALA A 110 17.27 -7.48 -1.89
C ALA A 110 16.05 -8.12 -2.55
N VAL A 111 14.90 -7.45 -2.52
CA VAL A 111 13.61 -7.96 -3.03
C VAL A 111 13.01 -7.07 -4.13
N TYR A 112 13.66 -5.94 -4.45
CA TYR A 112 13.18 -5.02 -5.47
C TYR A 112 13.29 -5.68 -6.86
N PRO A 113 12.19 -5.81 -7.60
CA PRO A 113 12.23 -6.46 -8.91
C PRO A 113 13.01 -5.63 -9.92
N SER A 114 13.68 -6.29 -10.85
CA SER A 114 14.35 -5.60 -11.97
C SER A 114 13.31 -4.89 -12.86
N ASP A 115 13.72 -3.81 -13.51
CA ASP A 115 12.83 -3.04 -14.40
C ASP A 115 12.24 -3.94 -15.51
N LYS A 116 13.02 -4.90 -16.04
CA LYS A 116 12.56 -5.90 -16.99
C LYS A 116 11.45 -6.81 -16.44
N ARG A 117 11.55 -7.19 -15.16
CA ARG A 117 10.52 -8.02 -14.52
C ARG A 117 9.22 -7.21 -14.32
N ILE A 118 9.34 -5.94 -13.97
CA ILE A 118 8.19 -5.03 -13.85
C ILE A 118 7.50 -4.86 -15.21
N GLU A 119 8.26 -4.62 -16.28
CA GLU A 119 7.71 -4.50 -17.64
C GLU A 119 7.00 -5.79 -18.08
N LEU A 120 7.60 -6.96 -17.84
CA LEU A 120 6.97 -8.25 -18.16
C LEU A 120 5.67 -8.47 -17.40
N GLU A 121 5.61 -8.07 -16.13
CA GLU A 121 4.39 -8.16 -15.31
C GLU A 121 3.29 -7.21 -15.80
N ILE A 122 3.64 -5.98 -16.18
CA ILE A 122 2.71 -5.02 -16.80
C ILE A 122 2.14 -5.60 -18.09
N VAL A 123 2.99 -6.14 -18.95
CA VAL A 123 2.59 -6.77 -20.23
C VAL A 123 1.68 -7.98 -19.97
N TYR A 124 2.06 -8.86 -19.05
CA TYR A 124 1.27 -10.01 -18.65
C TYR A 124 -0.13 -9.63 -18.17
N ASN A 125 -0.24 -8.65 -17.29
CA ASN A 125 -1.51 -8.16 -16.77
C ASN A 125 -2.35 -7.48 -17.87
N LYS A 126 -1.71 -6.74 -18.79
CA LYS A 126 -2.39 -6.09 -19.92
C LYS A 126 -2.99 -7.11 -20.90
N TYR A 127 -2.29 -8.21 -21.16
CA TYR A 127 -2.79 -9.24 -22.08
C TYR A 127 -3.86 -10.14 -21.47
N ASN A 128 -4.07 -10.08 -20.15
CA ASN A 128 -5.11 -10.83 -19.44
C ASN A 128 -5.17 -12.31 -19.87
N VAL A 129 -3.99 -12.97 -19.85
CA VAL A 129 -3.74 -14.26 -20.46
C VAL A 129 -4.75 -15.34 -20.01
N PHE A 130 -5.13 -15.34 -18.72
CA PHE A 130 -6.08 -16.31 -18.19
C PHE A 130 -7.49 -16.16 -18.74
N THR A 131 -7.94 -14.93 -19.03
CA THR A 131 -9.28 -14.69 -19.60
C THR A 131 -9.38 -15.09 -21.08
N LYS A 132 -8.24 -15.22 -21.76
CA LYS A 132 -8.17 -15.63 -23.17
C LYS A 132 -7.93 -17.12 -23.37
N LEU A 133 -7.65 -17.85 -22.28
CA LEU A 133 -7.43 -19.30 -22.30
C LEU A 133 -8.71 -20.11 -21.92
N VAL A 134 -9.79 -19.42 -21.59
CA VAL A 134 -11.14 -19.95 -21.38
C VAL A 134 -11.99 -19.53 -22.57
#